data_6ffc8a1be244877caffc9f9d68ec6ab7
#
_entry.id   6ffc8a1be244877caffc9f9d68ec6ab7
#
_cell.length_a   1.000
_cell.length_b   1.000
_cell.length_c   1.000
_cell.angle_alpha   90.00
_cell.angle_beta   90.00
_cell.angle_gamma   90.00
#
_symmetry.space_group_name_H-M   'P 1'
#
loop_
_entity.id
_entity.type
_entity.pdbx_description
1 polymer ?
#
loop_
_entity_poly.entity_id
_entity_poly.type
_entity_poly.pdbx_seq_one_letter_code
_entity_poly.pdbx_strand_id
1 'polypeptide(L)'
;MVKEASRYIKTCLGAGGSDDALIFCGSGTTAAIKRLQEVMGIAVPSNMRDKVLEYLRIEERWVVFVGPYEHHSNLLSWPRNSLAEVIEIGLDEDGLLDMRALSHQLEAHKDSNRPMLGSFSACSNVTGIYSDTRAIARLLHQCGAFACFDHAASGPYVEIDMRSGELEGYDAIFLSPHKFLGGRGTPGILLMNKALYKLSSSAPSTCGGGTVDFVNGFSEKHTLYYEDVEEREDAGTPPIIQKMIRAAMAFWVKDFIGYEVIQNQEDVYINAALERLLPNPNIWVLGNTRVKRQGILSFVIFSTKKSSSFDMESEIRAHRGRDLNMWAESGNKRDKPLHGPFVVKLLNDFFGIQARAGCACAAPYGHHLLGVDEARSLTFRSAIEKINIIRFSLGELA
;
A
#
# COMPACT_ATOMS: atom_id res chain seq x y z
N MET A 1 -28.99 -6.46 -6.10
CA MET A 1 -28.13 -5.25 -6.12
C MET A 1 -26.73 -5.47 -5.51
N VAL A 2 -26.58 -5.89 -4.22
CA VAL A 2 -25.22 -6.11 -3.65
C VAL A 2 -24.49 -7.23 -4.38
N LYS A 3 -25.12 -8.39 -4.55
CA LYS A 3 -24.54 -9.52 -5.31
C LYS A 3 -24.21 -9.16 -6.76
N GLU A 4 -24.99 -8.30 -7.39
CA GLU A 4 -24.72 -7.80 -8.75
C GLU A 4 -23.53 -6.86 -8.78
N ALA A 5 -23.43 -5.95 -7.81
CA ALA A 5 -22.28 -5.04 -7.66
C ALA A 5 -20.98 -5.83 -7.41
N SER A 6 -21.02 -6.82 -6.50
CA SER A 6 -19.88 -7.71 -6.23
C SER A 6 -19.48 -8.49 -7.50
N ARG A 7 -20.47 -9.08 -8.20
CA ARG A 7 -20.21 -9.82 -9.45
C ARG A 7 -19.59 -8.92 -10.53
N TYR A 8 -20.12 -7.72 -10.71
CA TYR A 8 -19.59 -6.77 -11.69
C TYR A 8 -18.12 -6.40 -11.37
N ILE A 9 -17.83 -6.07 -10.12
CA ILE A 9 -16.46 -5.75 -9.70
C ILE A 9 -15.53 -6.95 -9.90
N LYS A 10 -15.96 -8.16 -9.55
CA LYS A 10 -15.17 -9.39 -9.81
C LYS A 10 -14.87 -9.55 -11.30
N THR A 11 -15.85 -9.32 -12.16
CA THR A 11 -15.66 -9.37 -13.63
C THR A 11 -14.62 -8.34 -14.08
N CYS A 12 -14.68 -7.10 -13.60
CA CYS A 12 -13.71 -6.05 -13.93
C CYS A 12 -12.28 -6.36 -13.43
N LEU A 13 -12.14 -7.31 -12.51
CA LEU A 13 -10.85 -7.69 -11.90
C LEU A 13 -10.35 -9.07 -12.39
N GLY A 14 -10.95 -9.62 -13.43
CA GLY A 14 -10.57 -10.94 -13.93
C GLY A 14 -10.85 -12.09 -12.94
N ALA A 15 -11.76 -11.88 -11.99
CA ALA A 15 -12.16 -12.85 -11.00
C ALA A 15 -13.62 -13.25 -11.28
N GLY A 16 -13.91 -14.49 -11.43
CA GLY A 16 -15.28 -14.95 -11.76
C GLY A 16 -15.50 -16.41 -11.41
N GLY A 17 -14.46 -17.08 -10.98
CA GLY A 17 -14.52 -18.47 -10.52
C GLY A 17 -15.24 -18.61 -9.18
N SER A 18 -15.67 -19.84 -8.88
CA SER A 18 -16.26 -20.20 -7.58
C SER A 18 -15.30 -20.03 -6.41
N ASP A 19 -14.00 -19.95 -6.72
CA ASP A 19 -12.92 -19.94 -5.72
C ASP A 19 -12.53 -18.54 -5.25
N ASP A 20 -13.09 -17.49 -5.86
CA ASP A 20 -12.83 -16.10 -5.50
C ASP A 20 -13.98 -15.52 -4.67
N ALA A 21 -13.63 -14.85 -3.59
CA ALA A 21 -14.55 -14.10 -2.73
C ALA A 21 -14.20 -12.62 -2.70
N LEU A 22 -15.23 -11.76 -2.80
CA LEU A 22 -15.12 -10.32 -2.69
C LEU A 22 -15.78 -9.85 -1.40
N ILE A 23 -15.00 -9.25 -0.52
CA ILE A 23 -15.47 -8.72 0.77
C ILE A 23 -15.33 -7.20 0.78
N PHE A 24 -16.44 -6.50 1.01
CA PHE A 24 -16.40 -5.06 1.24
C PHE A 24 -15.91 -4.76 2.66
N CYS A 25 -14.90 -3.91 2.77
CA CYS A 25 -14.21 -3.61 4.03
C CYS A 25 -14.30 -2.13 4.35
N GLY A 26 -14.34 -1.75 5.61
CA GLY A 26 -14.49 -0.37 6.09
C GLY A 26 -13.72 0.71 5.32
N SER A 27 -12.53 1.08 5.78
CA SER A 27 -11.77 2.24 5.26
C SER A 27 -10.67 1.86 4.27
N GLY A 28 -11.03 1.61 3.00
CA GLY A 28 -10.08 1.37 1.92
C GLY A 28 -9.20 0.14 2.15
N THR A 29 -8.05 0.12 1.50
CA THR A 29 -7.06 -0.97 1.58
C THR A 29 -6.61 -1.29 2.99
N THR A 30 -6.53 -0.31 3.89
CA THR A 30 -6.19 -0.56 5.31
C THR A 30 -7.16 -1.56 5.95
N ALA A 31 -8.45 -1.41 5.70
CA ALA A 31 -9.45 -2.34 6.21
C ALA A 31 -9.44 -3.68 5.45
N ALA A 32 -9.09 -3.67 4.17
CA ALA A 32 -8.98 -4.88 3.37
C ALA A 32 -7.82 -5.78 3.83
N ILE A 33 -6.65 -5.20 4.10
CA ILE A 33 -5.49 -5.93 4.64
C ILE A 33 -5.80 -6.49 6.03
N LYS A 34 -6.43 -5.68 6.89
CA LYS A 34 -6.88 -6.14 8.21
C LYS A 34 -7.87 -7.29 8.08
N ARG A 35 -8.84 -7.19 7.17
CA ARG A 35 -9.81 -8.27 6.91
C ARG A 35 -9.14 -9.54 6.44
N LEU A 36 -8.13 -9.47 5.56
CA LEU A 36 -7.36 -10.64 5.18
C LEU A 36 -6.72 -11.32 6.39
N GLN A 37 -6.06 -10.56 7.27
CA GLN A 37 -5.46 -11.09 8.50
C GLN A 37 -6.50 -11.76 9.41
N GLU A 38 -7.71 -11.18 9.51
CA GLU A 38 -8.82 -11.73 10.29
C GLU A 38 -9.30 -13.05 9.70
N VAL A 39 -9.59 -13.12 8.40
CA VAL A 39 -10.12 -14.35 7.76
C VAL A 39 -9.06 -15.46 7.62
N MET A 40 -7.78 -15.10 7.64
CA MET A 40 -6.67 -16.07 7.77
C MET A 40 -6.51 -16.60 9.20
N GLY A 41 -7.24 -16.05 10.18
CA GLY A 41 -7.13 -16.45 11.58
C GLY A 41 -5.84 -16.05 12.29
N ILE A 42 -5.11 -15.05 11.75
CA ILE A 42 -3.83 -14.59 12.31
C ILE A 42 -3.88 -13.18 12.90
N ALA A 43 -5.01 -12.50 12.79
CA ALA A 43 -5.18 -11.17 13.39
C ALA A 43 -5.18 -11.24 14.91
N VAL A 44 -4.49 -10.30 15.55
CA VAL A 44 -4.41 -10.19 17.00
C VAL A 44 -4.33 -8.73 17.44
N PRO A 45 -4.97 -8.33 18.55
CA PRO A 45 -4.73 -7.03 19.14
C PRO A 45 -3.24 -6.85 19.49
N SER A 46 -2.68 -5.68 19.19
CA SER A 46 -1.24 -5.43 19.37
C SER A 46 -0.73 -5.66 20.80
N ASN A 47 -1.56 -5.38 21.80
CA ASN A 47 -1.24 -5.60 23.23
C ASN A 47 -1.27 -7.08 23.64
N MET A 48 -1.82 -7.96 22.81
CA MET A 48 -1.87 -9.41 23.08
C MET A 48 -0.86 -10.20 22.25
N ARG A 49 -0.30 -9.57 21.20
CA ARG A 49 0.53 -10.24 20.22
C ARG A 49 1.68 -11.03 20.84
N ASP A 50 2.49 -10.38 21.64
CA ASP A 50 3.69 -11.02 22.22
C ASP A 50 3.31 -12.17 23.14
N LYS A 51 2.25 -12.01 23.93
CA LYS A 51 1.73 -13.09 24.79
C LYS A 51 1.26 -14.30 23.99
N VAL A 52 0.54 -14.10 22.89
CA VAL A 52 0.06 -15.20 22.04
C VAL A 52 1.23 -15.89 21.36
N LEU A 53 2.23 -15.13 20.88
CA LEU A 53 3.42 -15.69 20.24
C LEU A 53 4.25 -16.59 21.16
N GLU A 54 4.22 -16.41 22.49
CA GLU A 54 4.88 -17.29 23.44
C GLU A 54 4.33 -18.73 23.43
N TYR A 55 3.05 -18.90 23.04
CA TYR A 55 2.38 -20.20 23.00
C TYR A 55 2.36 -20.82 21.59
N LEU A 56 2.64 -20.06 20.55
CA LEU A 56 2.67 -20.56 19.18
C LEU A 56 4.06 -21.11 18.84
N ARG A 57 4.07 -22.36 18.34
CA ARG A 57 5.29 -22.92 17.76
C ARG A 57 5.68 -22.16 16.50
N ILE A 58 6.96 -22.18 16.15
CA ILE A 58 7.47 -21.47 14.97
C ILE A 58 6.78 -21.95 13.69
N GLU A 59 6.52 -23.24 13.57
CA GLU A 59 5.89 -23.86 12.41
C GLU A 59 4.44 -23.42 12.20
N GLU A 60 3.79 -22.91 13.23
CA GLU A 60 2.41 -22.40 13.17
C GLU A 60 2.33 -20.94 12.75
N ARG A 61 3.48 -20.24 12.70
CA ARG A 61 3.54 -18.82 12.36
C ARG A 61 3.73 -18.64 10.86
N TRP A 62 2.87 -17.85 10.26
CA TRP A 62 3.03 -17.44 8.86
C TRP A 62 4.31 -16.63 8.68
N VAL A 63 4.95 -16.80 7.52
CA VAL A 63 6.02 -15.92 7.05
C VAL A 63 5.43 -14.97 6.02
N VAL A 64 5.54 -13.67 6.24
CA VAL A 64 5.00 -12.64 5.36
C VAL A 64 6.14 -11.78 4.82
N PHE A 65 6.29 -11.78 3.50
CA PHE A 65 7.26 -10.95 2.80
C PHE A 65 6.59 -9.65 2.38
N VAL A 66 7.22 -8.50 2.65
CA VAL A 66 6.75 -7.18 2.27
C VAL A 66 7.82 -6.41 1.50
N GLY A 67 7.41 -5.51 0.63
CA GLY A 67 8.32 -4.77 -0.23
C GLY A 67 8.82 -3.46 0.36
N PRO A 68 9.70 -2.76 -0.37
CA PRO A 68 10.25 -1.48 0.07
C PRO A 68 9.30 -0.30 -0.13
N TYR A 69 8.28 -0.43 -0.99
CA TYR A 69 7.37 0.66 -1.37
C TYR A 69 6.12 0.73 -0.51
N GLU A 70 6.04 -0.08 0.53
CA GLU A 70 4.79 -0.32 1.23
C GLU A 70 4.24 0.93 1.90
N HIS A 71 2.96 1.17 1.65
CA HIS A 71 2.18 2.09 2.46
C HIS A 71 2.11 1.59 3.91
N HIS A 72 2.04 2.48 4.88
CA HIS A 72 1.96 2.13 6.31
C HIS A 72 0.87 1.07 6.61
N SER A 73 -0.22 1.04 5.85
CA SER A 73 -1.28 0.03 6.01
C SER A 73 -0.79 -1.39 5.76
N ASN A 74 0.11 -1.57 4.79
CA ASN A 74 0.68 -2.88 4.47
C ASN A 74 1.95 -3.15 5.28
N LEU A 75 2.72 -2.13 5.61
CA LEU A 75 3.95 -2.29 6.38
C LEU A 75 3.69 -2.53 7.86
N LEU A 76 2.84 -1.72 8.51
CA LEU A 76 2.70 -1.73 9.97
C LEU A 76 1.73 -2.79 10.49
N SER A 77 0.74 -3.19 9.70
CA SER A 77 -0.30 -4.12 10.16
C SER A 77 0.26 -5.53 10.40
N TRP A 78 1.13 -6.03 9.52
CA TRP A 78 1.68 -7.37 9.64
C TRP A 78 2.49 -7.58 10.93
N PRO A 79 3.51 -6.76 11.25
CA PRO A 79 4.30 -6.98 12.46
C PRO A 79 3.60 -6.55 13.76
N ARG A 80 2.49 -5.80 13.70
CA ARG A 80 1.84 -5.25 14.90
C ARG A 80 0.49 -5.86 15.21
N ASN A 81 -0.26 -6.23 14.17
CA ASN A 81 -1.64 -6.69 14.31
C ASN A 81 -1.84 -8.14 13.83
N SER A 82 -0.77 -8.85 13.51
CA SER A 82 -0.83 -10.26 13.15
C SER A 82 0.19 -11.10 13.91
N LEU A 83 -0.01 -12.42 13.87
CA LEU A 83 0.88 -13.43 14.47
C LEU A 83 1.98 -13.87 13.47
N ALA A 84 2.13 -13.19 12.35
CA ALA A 84 3.13 -13.49 11.35
C ALA A 84 4.53 -13.03 11.75
N GLU A 85 5.52 -13.73 11.25
CA GLU A 85 6.90 -13.25 11.11
C GLU A 85 6.99 -12.44 9.81
N VAL A 86 7.57 -11.27 9.85
CA VAL A 86 7.62 -10.36 8.69
C VAL A 86 9.05 -10.19 8.23
N ILE A 87 9.26 -10.38 6.94
CA ILE A 87 10.54 -10.22 6.26
C ILE A 87 10.40 -9.07 5.25
N GLU A 88 11.13 -8.00 5.48
CA GLU A 88 11.18 -6.86 4.58
C GLU A 88 12.21 -7.12 3.48
N ILE A 89 11.78 -7.01 2.22
CA ILE A 89 12.65 -7.10 1.05
C ILE A 89 13.07 -5.70 0.65
N GLY A 90 14.37 -5.49 0.49
CA GLY A 90 14.94 -4.19 0.17
C GLY A 90 14.83 -3.79 -1.29
N LEU A 91 15.58 -2.75 -1.63
CA LEU A 91 15.73 -2.24 -2.99
C LEU A 91 17.05 -2.76 -3.60
N ASP A 92 17.01 -2.98 -4.90
CA ASP A 92 18.20 -3.23 -5.71
C ASP A 92 18.98 -1.92 -6.01
N GLU A 93 20.04 -2.04 -6.82
CA GLU A 93 20.90 -0.90 -7.20
C GLU A 93 20.15 0.16 -8.06
N ASP A 94 19.10 -0.24 -8.75
CA ASP A 94 18.26 0.64 -9.57
C ASP A 94 17.12 1.28 -8.75
N GLY A 95 17.02 0.98 -7.45
CA GLY A 95 15.96 1.44 -6.57
C GLY A 95 14.62 0.76 -6.83
N LEU A 96 14.64 -0.47 -7.35
CA LEU A 96 13.49 -1.34 -7.54
C LEU A 96 13.46 -2.43 -6.47
N LEU A 97 12.36 -3.18 -6.40
CA LEU A 97 12.29 -4.35 -5.50
C LEU A 97 13.40 -5.34 -5.85
N ASP A 98 14.20 -5.72 -4.86
CA ASP A 98 15.27 -6.71 -5.05
C ASP A 98 14.70 -8.13 -5.19
N MET A 99 14.49 -8.54 -6.44
CA MET A 99 13.98 -9.86 -6.79
C MET A 99 14.94 -11.00 -6.41
N ARG A 100 16.24 -10.72 -6.33
CA ARG A 100 17.24 -11.72 -5.91
C ARG A 100 17.15 -11.95 -4.40
N ALA A 101 17.03 -10.87 -3.63
CA ALA A 101 16.82 -10.95 -2.19
C ALA A 101 15.51 -11.67 -1.88
N LEU A 102 14.41 -11.37 -2.61
CA LEU A 102 13.14 -12.09 -2.46
C LEU A 102 13.30 -13.58 -2.73
N SER A 103 13.95 -13.95 -3.85
CA SER A 103 14.20 -15.36 -4.18
C SER A 103 15.00 -16.08 -3.10
N HIS A 104 16.07 -15.45 -2.60
CA HIS A 104 16.89 -16.01 -1.54
C HIS A 104 16.11 -16.23 -0.24
N GLN A 105 15.29 -15.27 0.15
CA GLN A 105 14.47 -15.36 1.36
C GLN A 105 13.37 -16.45 1.22
N LEU A 106 12.75 -16.56 0.05
CA LEU A 106 11.77 -17.61 -0.22
C LEU A 106 12.39 -19.02 -0.15
N GLU A 107 13.53 -19.22 -0.80
CA GLU A 107 14.25 -20.50 -0.73
C GLU A 107 14.69 -20.86 0.69
N ALA A 108 15.12 -19.89 1.50
CA ALA A 108 15.50 -20.11 2.89
C ALA A 108 14.32 -20.59 3.78
N HIS A 109 13.08 -20.28 3.41
CA HIS A 109 11.89 -20.62 4.17
C HIS A 109 11.06 -21.76 3.55
N LYS A 110 11.33 -22.15 2.31
CA LYS A 110 10.57 -23.15 1.55
C LYS A 110 10.44 -24.49 2.27
N ASP A 111 11.53 -24.95 2.86
CA ASP A 111 11.58 -26.24 3.54
C ASP A 111 11.18 -26.18 5.02
N SER A 112 10.79 -24.99 5.51
CA SER A 112 10.40 -24.78 6.91
C SER A 112 9.02 -25.35 7.26
N ASN A 113 8.27 -25.86 6.30
CA ASN A 113 6.87 -26.31 6.42
C ASN A 113 5.92 -25.24 7.00
N ARG A 114 6.29 -23.97 6.88
CA ARG A 114 5.51 -22.82 7.34
C ARG A 114 4.70 -22.23 6.19
N PRO A 115 3.46 -21.78 6.43
CA PRO A 115 2.71 -21.08 5.40
C PRO A 115 3.38 -19.73 5.10
N MET A 116 3.50 -19.41 3.80
CA MET A 116 4.17 -18.21 3.32
C MET A 116 3.22 -17.34 2.50
N LEU A 117 3.39 -16.03 2.60
CA LEU A 117 2.62 -15.03 1.85
C LEU A 117 3.51 -13.84 1.49
N GLY A 118 3.43 -13.38 0.26
CA GLY A 118 3.95 -12.07 -0.14
C GLY A 118 2.84 -11.02 -0.17
N SER A 119 3.06 -9.85 0.44
CA SER A 119 2.12 -8.73 0.42
C SER A 119 2.85 -7.48 -0.08
N PHE A 120 2.66 -7.15 -1.37
CA PHE A 120 3.44 -6.15 -2.06
C PHE A 120 2.57 -5.03 -2.64
N SER A 121 3.07 -3.80 -2.59
CA SER A 121 2.46 -2.69 -3.33
C SER A 121 2.69 -2.86 -4.83
N ALA A 122 1.61 -2.87 -5.62
CA ALA A 122 1.69 -2.94 -7.07
C ALA A 122 2.28 -1.65 -7.69
N CYS A 123 2.21 -0.55 -6.96
CA CYS A 123 2.77 0.74 -7.36
C CYS A 123 3.07 1.58 -6.13
N SER A 124 4.24 2.21 -6.11
CA SER A 124 4.60 3.15 -5.05
C SER A 124 3.69 4.39 -5.06
N ASN A 125 3.07 4.69 -3.94
CA ASN A 125 2.30 5.92 -3.76
C ASN A 125 3.18 7.17 -3.58
N VAL A 126 4.49 7.02 -3.55
CA VAL A 126 5.48 8.11 -3.45
C VAL A 126 6.07 8.43 -4.81
N THR A 127 6.61 7.45 -5.51
CA THR A 127 7.33 7.65 -6.76
C THR A 127 6.53 7.28 -8.00
N GLY A 128 5.42 6.56 -7.85
CA GLY A 128 4.67 6.03 -8.97
C GLY A 128 5.33 4.83 -9.67
N ILE A 129 6.47 4.34 -9.19
CA ILE A 129 7.16 3.19 -9.77
C ILE A 129 6.29 1.95 -9.59
N TYR A 130 6.09 1.20 -10.67
CA TYR A 130 5.37 -0.06 -10.67
C TYR A 130 6.26 -1.22 -10.22
N SER A 131 5.69 -2.15 -9.46
CA SER A 131 6.28 -3.46 -9.21
C SER A 131 5.91 -4.41 -10.36
N ASP A 132 6.81 -5.31 -10.73
CA ASP A 132 6.47 -6.41 -11.63
C ASP A 132 5.69 -7.48 -10.86
N THR A 133 4.39 -7.23 -10.70
CA THR A 133 3.50 -8.09 -9.90
C THR A 133 3.42 -9.52 -10.44
N ARG A 134 3.58 -9.71 -11.77
CA ARG A 134 3.53 -11.04 -12.39
C ARG A 134 4.80 -11.84 -12.09
N ALA A 135 5.96 -11.21 -12.20
CA ALA A 135 7.22 -11.87 -11.83
C ALA A 135 7.28 -12.19 -10.33
N ILE A 136 6.77 -11.27 -9.47
CA ILE A 136 6.68 -11.50 -8.02
C ILE A 136 5.74 -12.68 -7.72
N ALA A 137 4.54 -12.71 -8.32
CA ALA A 137 3.57 -13.77 -8.13
C ALA A 137 4.14 -15.14 -8.55
N ARG A 138 4.76 -15.19 -9.73
CA ARG A 138 5.42 -16.41 -10.22
C ARG A 138 6.46 -16.93 -9.25
N LEU A 139 7.30 -16.06 -8.71
CA LEU A 139 8.35 -16.43 -7.77
C LEU A 139 7.78 -16.94 -6.45
N LEU A 140 6.75 -16.28 -5.92
CA LEU A 140 6.04 -16.70 -4.73
C LEU A 140 5.42 -18.10 -4.91
N HIS A 141 4.66 -18.30 -5.98
CA HIS A 141 3.99 -19.58 -6.25
C HIS A 141 4.97 -20.74 -6.49
N GLN A 142 6.12 -20.47 -7.14
CA GLN A 142 7.18 -21.48 -7.30
C GLN A 142 7.73 -21.99 -5.96
N CYS A 143 7.64 -21.16 -4.91
CA CYS A 143 8.04 -21.52 -3.55
C CYS A 143 6.86 -21.91 -2.65
N GLY A 144 5.64 -22.04 -3.19
CA GLY A 144 4.45 -22.41 -2.41
C GLY A 144 3.89 -21.28 -1.52
N ALA A 145 4.23 -20.04 -1.82
CA ALA A 145 3.75 -18.86 -1.10
C ALA A 145 2.56 -18.22 -1.82
N PHE A 146 1.63 -17.64 -1.07
CA PHE A 146 0.51 -16.84 -1.62
C PHE A 146 0.99 -15.46 -2.08
N ALA A 147 0.37 -14.95 -3.16
CA ALA A 147 0.71 -13.67 -3.79
C ALA A 147 -0.42 -12.64 -3.60
N CYS A 148 -0.19 -11.64 -2.74
CA CYS A 148 -1.16 -10.60 -2.41
C CYS A 148 -0.64 -9.22 -2.83
N PHE A 149 -1.50 -8.38 -3.45
CA PHE A 149 -1.08 -7.09 -3.98
C PHE A 149 -1.98 -5.94 -3.54
N ASP A 150 -1.32 -4.86 -3.08
CA ASP A 150 -1.97 -3.58 -2.80
C ASP A 150 -2.02 -2.71 -4.06
N HIS A 151 -3.21 -2.60 -4.62
CA HIS A 151 -3.52 -1.76 -5.78
C HIS A 151 -4.14 -0.41 -5.39
N ALA A 152 -3.95 0.06 -4.16
CA ALA A 152 -4.55 1.33 -3.73
C ALA A 152 -4.07 2.54 -4.55
N ALA A 153 -2.82 2.55 -5.01
CA ALA A 153 -2.28 3.62 -5.82
C ALA A 153 -2.60 3.42 -7.31
N SER A 154 -2.38 2.21 -7.83
CA SER A 154 -2.52 1.89 -9.26
C SER A 154 -3.94 1.55 -9.70
N GLY A 155 -4.78 1.06 -8.79
CA GLY A 155 -6.11 0.53 -9.10
C GLY A 155 -6.98 1.41 -9.99
N PRO A 156 -7.03 2.75 -9.81
CA PRO A 156 -7.79 3.63 -10.71
C PRO A 156 -7.28 3.68 -12.15
N TYR A 157 -6.02 3.30 -12.41
CA TYR A 157 -5.31 3.64 -13.64
C TYR A 157 -4.90 2.44 -14.49
N VAL A 158 -4.74 1.25 -13.88
CA VAL A 158 -4.28 0.06 -14.58
C VAL A 158 -5.38 -0.99 -14.70
N GLU A 159 -5.30 -1.80 -15.73
CA GLU A 159 -6.06 -3.03 -15.78
C GLU A 159 -5.55 -4.00 -14.69
N ILE A 160 -6.47 -4.63 -13.98
CA ILE A 160 -6.18 -5.62 -12.96
C ILE A 160 -6.88 -6.91 -13.36
N ASP A 161 -6.12 -7.97 -13.55
CA ASP A 161 -6.62 -9.29 -13.87
C ASP A 161 -6.08 -10.27 -12.83
N MET A 162 -6.96 -10.81 -12.01
CA MET A 162 -6.55 -11.66 -10.88
C MET A 162 -5.92 -12.97 -11.31
N ARG A 163 -6.42 -13.61 -12.38
CA ARG A 163 -5.97 -14.92 -12.88
C ARG A 163 -5.77 -15.94 -11.76
N SER A 164 -6.75 -16.01 -10.88
CA SER A 164 -6.70 -16.89 -9.72
C SER A 164 -6.39 -18.34 -10.12
N GLY A 165 -5.43 -18.96 -9.43
CA GLY A 165 -4.99 -20.33 -9.73
C GLY A 165 -3.91 -20.46 -10.81
N GLU A 166 -3.56 -19.39 -11.53
CA GLU A 166 -2.43 -19.40 -12.46
C GLU A 166 -1.11 -19.10 -11.74
N LEU A 167 0.02 -19.55 -12.31
CA LEU A 167 1.35 -19.33 -11.72
C LEU A 167 1.70 -17.84 -11.57
N GLU A 168 1.18 -16.99 -12.45
CA GLU A 168 1.35 -15.53 -12.42
C GLU A 168 0.09 -14.81 -11.88
N GLY A 169 -0.89 -15.58 -11.38
CA GLY A 169 -2.12 -15.06 -10.80
C GLY A 169 -1.90 -14.43 -9.43
N TYR A 170 -2.94 -13.82 -8.90
CA TYR A 170 -2.94 -13.26 -7.55
C TYR A 170 -3.87 -14.06 -6.65
N ASP A 171 -3.49 -14.21 -5.37
CA ASP A 171 -4.33 -14.86 -4.37
C ASP A 171 -5.16 -13.84 -3.59
N ALA A 172 -4.70 -12.59 -3.49
CA ALA A 172 -5.50 -11.49 -2.98
C ALA A 172 -5.13 -10.15 -3.59
N ILE A 173 -6.14 -9.28 -3.71
CA ILE A 173 -6.02 -7.90 -4.17
C ILE A 173 -6.69 -6.99 -3.15
N PHE A 174 -5.98 -5.92 -2.76
CA PHE A 174 -6.51 -4.89 -1.89
C PHE A 174 -6.77 -3.62 -2.69
N LEU A 175 -7.98 -3.05 -2.55
CA LEU A 175 -8.41 -1.89 -3.32
C LEU A 175 -9.02 -0.80 -2.45
N SER A 176 -8.81 0.43 -2.91
CA SER A 176 -9.40 1.65 -2.35
C SER A 176 -10.26 2.35 -3.40
N PRO A 177 -11.50 1.89 -3.66
CA PRO A 177 -12.34 2.46 -4.71
C PRO A 177 -12.67 3.94 -4.49
N HIS A 178 -12.49 4.46 -3.27
CA HIS A 178 -12.63 5.89 -2.99
C HIS A 178 -11.58 6.78 -3.71
N LYS A 179 -10.52 6.17 -4.27
CA LYS A 179 -9.52 6.84 -5.12
C LYS A 179 -9.90 6.83 -6.61
N PHE A 180 -10.89 6.02 -6.99
CA PHE A 180 -11.41 5.99 -8.35
C PHE A 180 -12.29 7.21 -8.62
N LEU A 181 -12.40 7.61 -9.88
CA LEU A 181 -13.33 8.66 -10.29
C LEU A 181 -14.77 8.28 -9.91
N GLY A 182 -15.46 9.14 -9.19
CA GLY A 182 -16.82 8.87 -8.66
C GLY A 182 -16.88 7.98 -7.40
N GLY A 183 -15.77 7.39 -6.98
CA GLY A 183 -15.74 6.43 -5.86
C GLY A 183 -15.67 7.02 -4.45
N ARG A 184 -15.70 8.34 -4.28
CA ARG A 184 -15.56 8.99 -2.97
C ARG A 184 -16.58 8.45 -1.95
N GLY A 185 -16.09 8.04 -0.77
CA GLY A 185 -16.91 7.50 0.32
C GLY A 185 -17.22 6.01 0.22
N THR A 186 -16.65 5.30 -0.77
CA THR A 186 -16.80 3.85 -0.90
C THR A 186 -15.96 3.08 0.12
N PRO A 187 -16.32 1.84 0.47
CA PRO A 187 -15.51 0.96 1.30
C PRO A 187 -14.24 0.52 0.57
N GLY A 188 -13.31 -0.08 1.29
CA GLY A 188 -12.27 -0.91 0.72
C GLY A 188 -12.81 -2.20 0.15
N ILE A 189 -12.02 -2.85 -0.69
CA ILE A 189 -12.34 -4.17 -1.23
C ILE A 189 -11.17 -5.10 -0.97
N LEU A 190 -11.48 -6.26 -0.40
CA LEU A 190 -10.65 -7.45 -0.41
C LEU A 190 -11.25 -8.40 -1.45
N LEU A 191 -10.52 -8.66 -2.52
CA LEU A 191 -10.80 -9.77 -3.44
C LEU A 191 -9.75 -10.83 -3.20
N MET A 192 -10.16 -12.05 -2.86
CA MET A 192 -9.21 -13.11 -2.48
C MET A 192 -9.65 -14.49 -2.97
N ASN A 193 -8.67 -15.37 -3.17
CA ASN A 193 -8.91 -16.79 -3.33
C ASN A 193 -9.34 -17.39 -1.98
N LYS A 194 -10.38 -18.23 -1.98
CA LYS A 194 -10.93 -18.88 -0.79
C LYS A 194 -9.93 -19.81 -0.07
N ALA A 195 -8.83 -20.20 -0.72
CA ALA A 195 -7.75 -20.93 -0.08
C ALA A 195 -7.13 -20.16 1.11
N LEU A 196 -7.21 -18.82 1.11
CA LEU A 196 -6.77 -17.95 2.21
C LEU A 196 -7.78 -17.90 3.37
N TYR A 197 -9.02 -18.36 3.17
CA TYR A 197 -10.05 -18.38 4.20
C TYR A 197 -9.85 -19.56 5.16
N LYS A 198 -9.51 -19.29 6.41
CA LYS A 198 -9.19 -20.34 7.42
C LYS A 198 -10.26 -20.47 8.51
N LEU A 199 -11.38 -19.72 8.41
CA LEU A 199 -12.44 -19.72 9.41
C LEU A 199 -13.64 -20.63 9.06
N SER A 200 -13.51 -21.52 8.08
CA SER A 200 -14.64 -22.39 7.64
C SER A 200 -15.25 -23.23 8.76
N SER A 201 -14.43 -23.69 9.69
CA SER A 201 -14.87 -24.50 10.86
C SER A 201 -15.09 -23.69 12.14
N SER A 202 -14.94 -22.36 12.07
CA SER A 202 -15.05 -21.44 13.22
C SER A 202 -16.15 -20.41 12.96
N ALA A 203 -16.43 -19.54 13.91
CA ALA A 203 -17.24 -18.35 13.67
C ALA A 203 -16.56 -17.43 12.64
N PRO A 204 -17.32 -16.59 11.89
CA PRO A 204 -16.73 -15.60 11.00
C PRO A 204 -15.86 -14.59 11.76
N SER A 205 -15.07 -13.81 11.03
CA SER A 205 -14.20 -12.78 11.62
C SER A 205 -14.97 -11.73 12.44
N THR A 206 -16.22 -11.50 12.08
CA THR A 206 -17.13 -10.63 12.83
C THR A 206 -18.49 -11.31 12.91
N CYS A 207 -18.90 -11.68 14.12
CA CYS A 207 -20.22 -12.24 14.37
C CYS A 207 -21.27 -11.12 14.45
N GLY A 208 -22.40 -11.29 13.78
CA GLY A 208 -23.49 -10.31 13.82
C GLY A 208 -24.67 -10.71 12.96
N GLY A 209 -25.67 -9.85 12.88
CA GLY A 209 -26.78 -10.03 11.97
C GLY A 209 -26.29 -10.09 10.52
N GLY A 210 -26.87 -10.96 9.72
CA GLY A 210 -26.52 -11.17 8.33
C GLY A 210 -25.48 -12.27 8.07
N THR A 211 -24.83 -12.82 9.12
CA THR A 211 -23.79 -13.86 8.97
C THR A 211 -24.27 -15.27 9.33
N VAL A 212 -25.49 -15.40 9.80
CA VAL A 212 -26.05 -16.64 10.39
C VAL A 212 -27.24 -17.14 9.58
N ASP A 213 -27.30 -18.44 9.41
CA ASP A 213 -28.45 -19.16 8.86
C ASP A 213 -29.42 -19.56 9.99
N PHE A 214 -28.87 -19.92 11.16
CA PHE A 214 -29.68 -20.26 12.34
C PHE A 214 -28.95 -19.89 13.64
N VAL A 215 -29.67 -19.33 14.61
CA VAL A 215 -29.19 -19.07 15.96
C VAL A 215 -30.05 -19.82 16.96
N ASN A 216 -29.45 -20.65 17.79
CA ASN A 216 -30.14 -21.34 18.87
C ASN A 216 -30.27 -20.45 20.11
N GLY A 217 -31.49 -20.33 20.63
CA GLY A 217 -31.76 -19.49 21.82
C GLY A 217 -31.26 -20.08 23.15
N PHE A 218 -30.76 -21.32 23.16
CA PHE A 218 -30.36 -22.04 24.40
C PHE A 218 -28.87 -22.33 24.46
N SER A 219 -28.18 -22.41 23.32
CA SER A 219 -26.75 -22.71 23.26
C SER A 219 -26.11 -22.14 21.99
N GLU A 220 -25.04 -21.36 22.13
CA GLU A 220 -24.25 -20.85 21.04
C GLU A 220 -23.62 -21.93 20.17
N LYS A 221 -23.34 -23.12 20.74
CA LYS A 221 -22.77 -24.27 20.03
C LYS A 221 -23.63 -24.78 18.88
N HIS A 222 -24.89 -24.40 18.83
CA HIS A 222 -25.84 -24.79 17.79
C HIS A 222 -26.13 -23.66 16.80
N THR A 223 -25.28 -22.63 16.77
CA THR A 223 -25.35 -21.56 15.76
C THR A 223 -24.81 -22.07 14.42
N LEU A 224 -25.56 -21.86 13.35
CA LEU A 224 -25.14 -22.14 11.99
C LEU A 224 -24.85 -20.83 11.27
N TYR A 225 -23.63 -20.71 10.76
CA TYR A 225 -23.20 -19.60 9.95
C TYR A 225 -23.32 -19.95 8.47
N TYR A 226 -23.52 -18.96 7.58
CA TYR A 226 -23.55 -19.19 6.15
C TYR A 226 -22.27 -19.91 5.66
N GLU A 227 -22.42 -20.76 4.66
CA GLU A 227 -21.30 -21.46 4.02
C GLU A 227 -20.56 -20.57 3.03
N ASP A 228 -21.30 -19.70 2.32
CA ASP A 228 -20.72 -18.75 1.37
C ASP A 228 -19.90 -17.70 2.11
N VAL A 229 -18.63 -17.55 1.72
CA VAL A 229 -17.66 -16.67 2.39
C VAL A 229 -18.09 -15.19 2.33
N GLU A 230 -18.67 -14.75 1.21
CA GLU A 230 -19.10 -13.35 1.05
C GLU A 230 -20.27 -13.03 1.98
N GLU A 231 -21.25 -13.95 2.11
CA GLU A 231 -22.38 -13.79 3.03
C GLU A 231 -21.94 -13.94 4.49
N ARG A 232 -21.07 -14.91 4.77
CA ARG A 232 -20.52 -15.20 6.10
C ARG A 232 -19.74 -14.03 6.70
N GLU A 233 -19.04 -13.26 5.88
CA GLU A 233 -18.20 -12.13 6.31
C GLU A 233 -18.87 -10.76 6.16
N ASP A 234 -20.16 -10.70 5.73
CA ASP A 234 -20.94 -9.47 5.59
C ASP A 234 -21.79 -9.19 6.84
N ALA A 235 -21.13 -8.94 7.97
CA ALA A 235 -21.79 -8.68 9.24
C ALA A 235 -22.42 -7.29 9.32
N GLY A 236 -23.69 -7.24 9.78
CA GLY A 236 -24.44 -6.01 9.99
C GLY A 236 -25.17 -5.51 8.75
N THR A 237 -25.84 -4.37 8.86
CA THR A 237 -26.57 -3.79 7.72
C THR A 237 -25.63 -2.94 6.87
N PRO A 238 -25.28 -3.40 5.65
CA PRO A 238 -24.36 -2.65 4.81
C PRO A 238 -25.05 -1.39 4.25
N PRO A 239 -24.33 -0.28 4.13
CA PRO A 239 -24.83 0.92 3.46
C PRO A 239 -24.78 0.75 1.94
N ILE A 240 -25.70 -0.05 1.42
CA ILE A 240 -25.70 -0.62 0.07
C ILE A 240 -25.57 0.44 -1.02
N ILE A 241 -26.50 1.41 -1.04
CA ILE A 241 -26.59 2.39 -2.14
C ILE A 241 -25.38 3.34 -2.13
N GLN A 242 -25.06 3.88 -0.97
CA GLN A 242 -24.05 4.92 -0.85
C GLN A 242 -22.61 4.40 -0.96
N LYS A 243 -22.39 3.10 -0.71
CA LYS A 243 -21.04 2.56 -0.65
C LYS A 243 -20.78 1.45 -1.68
N MET A 244 -21.57 0.37 -1.66
CA MET A 244 -21.28 -0.81 -2.50
C MET A 244 -21.64 -0.57 -3.98
N ILE A 245 -22.84 -0.04 -4.24
CA ILE A 245 -23.25 0.31 -5.61
C ILE A 245 -22.35 1.41 -6.18
N ARG A 246 -22.00 2.42 -5.36
CA ARG A 246 -21.06 3.47 -5.79
C ARG A 246 -19.68 2.91 -6.12
N ALA A 247 -19.19 1.90 -5.40
CA ALA A 247 -17.94 1.23 -5.76
C ALA A 247 -18.05 0.58 -7.14
N ALA A 248 -19.11 -0.19 -7.41
CA ALA A 248 -19.36 -0.78 -8.72
C ALA A 248 -19.48 0.27 -9.82
N MET A 249 -20.16 1.39 -9.55
CA MET A 249 -20.25 2.53 -10.50
C MET A 249 -18.89 3.16 -10.78
N ALA A 250 -17.99 3.23 -9.79
CA ALA A 250 -16.63 3.75 -10.01
C ALA A 250 -15.82 2.82 -10.93
N PHE A 251 -15.99 1.50 -10.82
CA PHE A 251 -15.43 0.53 -11.77
C PHE A 251 -16.06 0.69 -13.15
N TRP A 252 -17.37 0.87 -13.21
CA TRP A 252 -18.06 1.10 -14.47
C TRP A 252 -17.56 2.37 -15.18
N VAL A 253 -17.35 3.47 -14.46
CA VAL A 253 -16.79 4.70 -15.04
C VAL A 253 -15.40 4.45 -15.59
N LYS A 254 -14.56 3.70 -14.87
CA LYS A 254 -13.22 3.36 -15.31
C LYS A 254 -13.24 2.50 -16.59
N ASP A 255 -14.11 1.49 -16.64
CA ASP A 255 -14.29 0.60 -17.77
C ASP A 255 -14.85 1.37 -18.99
N PHE A 256 -15.84 2.26 -18.76
CA PHE A 256 -16.41 3.12 -19.80
C PHE A 256 -15.38 4.09 -20.44
N ILE A 257 -14.45 4.65 -19.65
CA ILE A 257 -13.35 5.46 -20.17
C ILE A 257 -12.38 4.60 -20.97
N GLY A 258 -12.12 3.40 -20.52
CA GLY A 258 -11.20 2.44 -21.12
C GLY A 258 -9.76 2.55 -20.61
N TYR A 259 -9.13 1.41 -20.37
CA TYR A 259 -7.78 1.32 -19.80
C TYR A 259 -6.71 1.96 -20.69
N GLU A 260 -6.80 1.76 -22.00
CA GLU A 260 -5.84 2.34 -22.95
C GLU A 260 -5.87 3.87 -22.92
N VAL A 261 -7.07 4.46 -22.86
CA VAL A 261 -7.23 5.92 -22.79
C VAL A 261 -6.61 6.46 -21.51
N ILE A 262 -6.91 5.83 -20.36
CA ILE A 262 -6.37 6.24 -19.07
C ILE A 262 -4.84 6.13 -19.08
N GLN A 263 -4.29 5.00 -19.55
CA GLN A 263 -2.86 4.74 -19.53
C GLN A 263 -2.08 5.68 -20.46
N ASN A 264 -2.58 5.89 -21.67
CA ASN A 264 -1.99 6.83 -22.62
C ASN A 264 -1.97 8.25 -22.05
N GLN A 265 -3.03 8.68 -21.39
CA GLN A 265 -3.11 10.00 -20.79
C GLN A 265 -2.14 10.16 -19.59
N GLU A 266 -2.03 9.15 -18.74
CA GLU A 266 -1.05 9.11 -17.65
C GLU A 266 0.39 9.17 -18.19
N ASP A 267 0.72 8.39 -19.23
CA ASP A 267 2.03 8.40 -19.87
C ASP A 267 2.37 9.77 -20.48
N VAL A 268 1.41 10.44 -21.12
CA VAL A 268 1.58 11.81 -21.64
C VAL A 268 1.90 12.79 -20.50
N TYR A 269 1.13 12.76 -19.42
CA TYR A 269 1.32 13.70 -18.32
C TYR A 269 2.64 13.48 -17.57
N ILE A 270 2.99 12.22 -17.26
CA ILE A 270 4.23 11.94 -16.53
C ILE A 270 5.46 12.30 -17.37
N ASN A 271 5.47 11.98 -18.67
CA ASN A 271 6.59 12.30 -19.55
C ASN A 271 6.75 13.82 -19.72
N ALA A 272 5.66 14.55 -19.98
CA ALA A 272 5.70 16.00 -20.08
C ALA A 272 6.19 16.68 -18.77
N ALA A 273 5.84 16.12 -17.61
CA ALA A 273 6.30 16.61 -16.32
C ALA A 273 7.80 16.32 -16.12
N LEU A 274 8.27 15.11 -16.42
CA LEU A 274 9.67 14.74 -16.31
C LEU A 274 10.57 15.55 -17.26
N GLU A 275 10.14 15.74 -18.51
CA GLU A 275 10.86 16.57 -19.49
C GLU A 275 11.09 17.99 -19.00
N ARG A 276 10.15 18.56 -18.24
CA ARG A 276 10.25 19.93 -17.73
C ARG A 276 10.98 20.02 -16.40
N LEU A 277 10.84 19.00 -15.53
CA LEU A 277 11.39 19.04 -14.17
C LEU A 277 12.85 18.57 -14.13
N LEU A 278 13.23 17.54 -14.90
CA LEU A 278 14.57 16.96 -14.83
C LEU A 278 15.71 17.92 -15.23
N PRO A 279 15.52 18.83 -16.22
CA PRO A 279 16.57 19.80 -16.55
C PRO A 279 16.75 20.90 -15.52
N ASN A 280 15.78 21.10 -14.60
CA ASN A 280 15.83 22.17 -13.62
C ASN A 280 16.79 21.79 -12.47
N PRO A 281 17.92 22.51 -12.28
CA PRO A 281 18.92 22.17 -11.26
C PRO A 281 18.41 22.33 -9.82
N ASN A 282 17.33 23.08 -9.62
CA ASN A 282 16.75 23.31 -8.30
C ASN A 282 15.71 22.26 -7.92
N ILE A 283 15.40 21.32 -8.81
CA ILE A 283 14.38 20.29 -8.58
C ILE A 283 15.04 18.92 -8.63
N TRP A 284 14.88 18.17 -7.56
CA TRP A 284 15.25 16.77 -7.52
C TRP A 284 13.99 15.90 -7.49
N VAL A 285 13.74 15.19 -8.59
CA VAL A 285 12.65 14.22 -8.70
C VAL A 285 13.08 12.91 -8.03
N LEU A 286 12.28 12.42 -7.09
CA LEU A 286 12.58 11.25 -6.29
C LEU A 286 12.27 9.93 -7.04
N GLY A 287 13.09 8.92 -6.76
CA GLY A 287 13.00 7.58 -7.35
C GLY A 287 13.61 7.48 -8.76
N ASN A 288 13.69 6.26 -9.28
CA ASN A 288 14.23 6.00 -10.61
C ASN A 288 13.32 6.60 -11.70
N THR A 289 13.82 7.58 -12.44
CA THR A 289 13.08 8.29 -13.50
C THR A 289 13.18 7.64 -14.88
N ARG A 290 13.93 6.53 -15.00
CA ARG A 290 14.11 5.80 -16.27
C ARG A 290 13.15 4.64 -16.46
N VAL A 291 12.45 4.23 -15.39
CA VAL A 291 11.49 3.13 -15.42
C VAL A 291 10.07 3.67 -15.61
N LYS A 292 9.19 2.80 -16.11
CA LYS A 292 7.76 3.13 -16.21
C LYS A 292 7.20 3.46 -14.82
N ARG A 293 6.48 4.57 -14.75
CA ARG A 293 5.84 5.03 -13.51
C ARG A 293 4.49 5.67 -13.81
N GLN A 294 3.61 5.61 -12.85
CA GLN A 294 2.33 6.30 -12.86
C GLN A 294 2.53 7.81 -12.73
N GLY A 295 1.54 8.62 -13.05
CA GLY A 295 1.53 10.07 -12.93
C GLY A 295 1.66 10.60 -11.49
N ILE A 296 2.47 9.94 -10.67
CA ILE A 296 2.82 10.36 -9.31
C ILE A 296 4.24 10.91 -9.31
N LEU A 297 4.37 12.17 -8.90
CA LEU A 297 5.64 12.87 -8.79
C LEU A 297 5.89 13.31 -7.36
N SER A 298 7.01 12.85 -6.80
CA SER A 298 7.57 13.39 -5.57
C SER A 298 8.89 14.06 -5.87
N PHE A 299 9.08 15.25 -5.34
CA PHE A 299 10.28 16.06 -5.61
C PHE A 299 10.64 16.95 -4.43
N VAL A 300 11.89 17.38 -4.42
CA VAL A 300 12.44 18.34 -3.47
C VAL A 300 12.89 19.58 -4.26
N ILE A 301 12.62 20.76 -3.73
CA ILE A 301 13.04 22.03 -4.33
C ILE A 301 14.13 22.64 -3.46
N PHE A 302 15.24 23.03 -4.07
CA PHE A 302 16.36 23.72 -3.41
C PHE A 302 16.33 25.22 -3.71
N SER A 303 16.78 26.02 -2.75
CA SER A 303 16.99 27.44 -3.01
C SER A 303 18.19 27.64 -3.93
N THR A 304 18.10 28.55 -4.93
CA THR A 304 19.20 28.88 -5.82
C THR A 304 20.35 29.49 -5.08
N LYS A 305 21.58 28.97 -5.27
CA LYS A 305 22.76 29.82 -5.20
C LYS A 305 22.76 30.76 -6.40
N LYS A 306 23.02 32.02 -6.21
CA LYS A 306 23.63 32.85 -7.27
C LYS A 306 25.10 32.35 -7.40
N SER A 307 25.32 31.26 -8.17
CA SER A 307 26.67 30.87 -8.50
C SER A 307 27.14 31.78 -9.61
N SER A 308 28.25 32.48 -9.33
CA SER A 308 29.14 32.95 -10.38
C SER A 308 29.52 31.70 -11.19
N SER A 309 29.10 31.67 -12.43
CA SER A 309 29.50 30.86 -13.57
C SER A 309 30.74 29.98 -13.38
N PHE A 310 30.66 28.83 -12.73
CA PHE A 310 31.56 27.70 -12.94
C PHE A 310 30.97 26.46 -12.25
N ASP A 311 30.87 25.36 -13.00
CA ASP A 311 30.56 23.99 -12.56
C ASP A 311 29.09 23.58 -12.28
N MET A 312 28.16 23.95 -13.14
CA MET A 312 26.78 23.49 -13.03
C MET A 312 26.61 21.95 -13.28
N GLU A 313 27.44 21.35 -14.10
CA GLU A 313 27.35 19.89 -14.39
C GLU A 313 27.92 19.02 -13.27
N SER A 314 28.97 19.44 -12.61
CA SER A 314 29.56 18.71 -11.47
C SER A 314 28.69 18.81 -10.22
N GLU A 315 28.06 19.96 -9.99
CA GLU A 315 27.11 20.14 -8.87
C GLU A 315 25.81 19.36 -9.08
N ILE A 316 25.30 19.26 -10.31
CA ILE A 316 24.13 18.43 -10.65
C ILE A 316 24.43 16.94 -10.43
N ARG A 317 25.63 16.47 -10.76
CA ARG A 317 26.07 15.09 -10.50
C ARG A 317 26.27 14.82 -9.00
N ALA A 318 26.80 15.77 -8.25
CA ALA A 318 26.97 15.66 -6.80
C ALA A 318 25.62 15.64 -6.06
N HIS A 319 24.62 16.37 -6.55
CA HIS A 319 23.26 16.35 -5.98
C HIS A 319 22.46 15.09 -6.31
N ARG A 320 22.81 14.36 -7.38
CA ARG A 320 22.23 13.06 -7.74
C ARG A 320 22.94 11.88 -7.07
N GLY A 321 24.10 12.09 -6.45
CA GLY A 321 24.83 11.09 -5.68
C GLY A 321 24.37 11.04 -4.22
N ARG A 322 24.57 9.90 -3.57
CA ARG A 322 24.15 9.52 -2.21
C ARG A 322 24.63 10.45 -1.07
N ASP A 323 25.38 11.49 -1.37
CA ASP A 323 25.93 12.46 -0.41
C ASP A 323 25.19 13.80 -0.44
N LEU A 324 23.86 13.75 -0.37
CA LEU A 324 23.10 14.96 -0.13
C LEU A 324 23.37 15.47 1.28
N ASN A 325 24.17 16.54 1.38
CA ASN A 325 24.37 17.31 2.62
C ASN A 325 23.09 18.04 3.07
N MET A 326 21.91 17.47 2.78
CA MET A 326 20.61 18.05 3.19
C MET A 326 20.57 18.31 4.69
N TRP A 327 21.27 17.49 5.44
CA TRP A 327 21.27 17.44 6.89
C TRP A 327 22.56 17.96 7.52
N ALA A 328 23.61 18.21 6.72
CA ALA A 328 24.85 18.77 7.26
C ALA A 328 24.60 20.20 7.76
N GLU A 329 25.14 20.53 8.90
CA GLU A 329 25.25 21.91 9.37
C GLU A 329 26.29 22.65 8.50
N SER A 330 25.98 22.88 7.24
CA SER A 330 26.72 23.79 6.42
C SER A 330 26.36 25.20 6.86
N GLY A 331 27.33 26.07 7.10
CA GLY A 331 27.12 27.49 7.41
C GLY A 331 26.38 28.25 6.31
N ASN A 332 26.05 27.56 5.20
CA ASN A 332 25.36 28.11 4.05
C ASN A 332 23.88 27.68 4.01
N LYS A 333 22.97 28.55 4.43
CA LYS A 333 21.53 28.35 4.44
C LYS A 333 20.90 28.19 3.05
N ARG A 334 21.64 28.47 1.98
CA ARG A 334 21.12 28.49 0.59
C ARG A 334 21.11 27.12 -0.09
N ASP A 335 21.75 26.11 0.51
CA ASP A 335 21.87 24.76 -0.06
C ASP A 335 20.84 23.78 0.53
N LYS A 336 19.91 24.29 1.32
CA LYS A 336 18.90 23.49 1.98
C LYS A 336 17.62 23.38 1.13
N PRO A 337 16.95 22.23 1.18
CA PRO A 337 15.64 22.10 0.54
C PRO A 337 14.64 23.07 1.17
N LEU A 338 13.75 23.59 0.34
CA LEU A 338 12.61 24.36 0.81
C LEU A 338 11.68 23.44 1.62
N HIS A 339 11.11 24.00 2.69
CA HIS A 339 10.20 23.25 3.53
C HIS A 339 8.95 22.81 2.77
N GLY A 340 8.69 21.52 2.68
CA GLY A 340 7.62 20.94 1.85
C GLY A 340 6.23 21.55 2.07
N PRO A 341 5.72 21.68 3.32
CA PRO A 341 4.46 22.38 3.59
C PRO A 341 4.41 23.81 3.07
N PHE A 342 5.51 24.55 3.11
CA PHE A 342 5.61 25.90 2.54
C PHE A 342 5.47 25.87 1.00
N VAL A 343 6.18 24.95 0.34
CA VAL A 343 6.07 24.76 -1.12
C VAL A 343 4.64 24.42 -1.52
N VAL A 344 4.01 23.48 -0.82
CA VAL A 344 2.62 23.09 -1.09
C VAL A 344 1.66 24.26 -0.95
N LYS A 345 1.86 25.11 0.07
CA LYS A 345 1.04 26.30 0.28
C LYS A 345 1.21 27.30 -0.87
N LEU A 346 2.46 27.55 -1.33
CA LEU A 346 2.72 28.41 -2.46
C LEU A 346 2.08 27.88 -3.76
N LEU A 347 2.23 26.57 -4.02
CA LEU A 347 1.64 25.93 -5.20
C LEU A 347 0.12 26.09 -5.23
N ASN A 348 -0.53 25.89 -4.08
CA ASN A 348 -1.97 26.07 -3.98
C ASN A 348 -2.40 27.53 -4.15
N ASP A 349 -1.79 28.47 -3.41
CA ASP A 349 -2.27 29.85 -3.30
C ASP A 349 -1.98 30.67 -4.55
N PHE A 350 -0.84 30.44 -5.22
CA PHE A 350 -0.44 31.21 -6.39
C PHE A 350 -0.78 30.56 -7.72
N PHE A 351 -0.89 29.21 -7.75
CA PHE A 351 -1.02 28.46 -8.99
C PHE A 351 -2.24 27.53 -9.03
N GLY A 352 -2.99 27.41 -7.93
CA GLY A 352 -4.12 26.48 -7.83
C GLY A 352 -3.71 24.99 -7.91
N ILE A 353 -2.41 24.68 -7.72
CA ILE A 353 -1.89 23.33 -7.80
C ILE A 353 -1.99 22.68 -6.42
N GLN A 354 -2.84 21.67 -6.31
CA GLN A 354 -2.95 20.88 -5.09
C GLN A 354 -1.84 19.84 -5.02
N ALA A 355 -1.08 19.86 -3.94
CA ALA A 355 0.00 18.94 -3.67
C ALA A 355 -0.03 18.48 -2.21
N ARG A 356 0.79 17.48 -1.88
CA ARG A 356 0.93 16.98 -0.51
C ARG A 356 2.40 17.06 -0.09
N ALA A 357 2.64 17.47 1.14
CA ALA A 357 3.97 17.43 1.76
C ALA A 357 4.05 16.34 2.85
N GLY A 358 5.26 15.92 3.15
CA GLY A 358 5.55 14.92 4.19
C GLY A 358 5.74 13.51 3.64
N CYS A 359 5.77 12.52 4.53
CA CYS A 359 6.17 11.14 4.21
C CYS A 359 5.16 10.32 3.39
N ALA A 360 4.03 10.88 3.01
CA ALA A 360 2.98 10.24 2.21
C ALA A 360 2.54 8.84 2.72
N CYS A 361 2.65 8.59 4.05
CA CYS A 361 2.38 7.29 4.68
C CYS A 361 3.27 6.13 4.16
N ALA A 362 4.50 6.43 3.74
CA ALA A 362 5.51 5.47 3.32
C ALA A 362 6.88 5.96 3.84
N ALA A 363 7.00 6.19 5.15
CA ALA A 363 8.16 6.80 5.77
C ALA A 363 9.47 6.03 5.54
N PRO A 364 9.54 4.70 5.65
CA PRO A 364 10.78 3.97 5.38
C PRO A 364 11.31 4.20 3.97
N TYR A 365 10.42 4.13 2.98
CA TYR A 365 10.79 4.43 1.59
C TYR A 365 11.19 5.90 1.39
N GLY A 366 10.48 6.82 2.04
CA GLY A 366 10.84 8.24 2.06
C GLY A 366 12.22 8.49 2.68
N HIS A 367 12.56 7.80 3.76
CA HIS A 367 13.89 7.86 4.37
C HIS A 367 14.96 7.36 3.40
N HIS A 368 14.72 6.23 2.74
CA HIS A 368 15.65 5.71 1.73
C HIS A 368 15.85 6.72 0.59
N LEU A 369 14.78 7.25 0.02
CA LEU A 369 14.83 8.22 -1.08
C LEU A 369 15.58 9.50 -0.70
N LEU A 370 15.52 9.91 0.55
CA LEU A 370 16.14 11.14 1.08
C LEU A 370 17.50 10.89 1.75
N GLY A 371 18.02 9.67 1.75
CA GLY A 371 19.28 9.32 2.40
C GLY A 371 19.28 9.54 3.92
N VAL A 372 18.12 9.33 4.57
CA VAL A 372 17.98 9.44 6.03
C VAL A 372 18.42 8.14 6.68
N ASP A 373 19.53 8.18 7.41
CA ASP A 373 20.01 7.07 8.22
C ASP A 373 19.25 6.93 9.55
N GLU A 374 19.54 5.86 10.29
CA GLU A 374 18.89 5.58 11.57
C GLU A 374 19.12 6.69 12.61
N ALA A 375 20.34 7.21 12.72
CA ALA A 375 20.68 8.24 13.70
C ALA A 375 19.90 9.53 13.45
N ARG A 376 19.78 9.94 12.17
CA ARG A 376 18.98 11.08 11.76
C ARG A 376 17.48 10.85 12.00
N SER A 377 16.99 9.65 11.68
CA SER A 377 15.60 9.26 11.94
C SER A 377 15.25 9.38 13.44
N LEU A 378 16.12 8.89 14.33
CA LEU A 378 15.93 9.02 15.77
C LEU A 378 16.01 10.47 16.26
N THR A 379 16.86 11.30 15.64
CA THR A 379 16.90 12.73 15.91
C THR A 379 15.58 13.41 15.55
N PHE A 380 14.99 13.06 14.38
CA PHE A 380 13.67 13.59 13.99
C PHE A 380 12.59 13.15 14.94
N ARG A 381 12.58 11.89 15.35
CA ARG A 381 11.64 11.38 16.34
C ARG A 381 11.72 12.21 17.62
N SER A 382 12.92 12.43 18.16
CA SER A 382 13.12 13.22 19.40
C SER A 382 12.65 14.67 19.24
N ALA A 383 12.86 15.28 18.05
CA ALA A 383 12.38 16.62 17.76
C ALA A 383 10.84 16.68 17.72
N ILE A 384 10.19 15.68 17.07
CA ILE A 384 8.74 15.58 16.99
C ILE A 384 8.11 15.40 18.39
N GLU A 385 8.70 14.55 19.22
CA GLU A 385 8.25 14.35 20.60
C GLU A 385 8.31 15.66 21.41
N LYS A 386 9.38 16.44 21.29
CA LYS A 386 9.52 17.75 21.93
C LYS A 386 8.51 18.78 21.41
N ILE A 387 8.26 18.82 20.10
CA ILE A 387 7.28 19.73 19.49
C ILE A 387 5.87 19.36 19.93
N ASN A 388 5.53 18.08 20.04
CA ASN A 388 4.24 17.62 20.52
C ASN A 388 4.03 18.00 21.99
N ILE A 389 5.06 17.93 22.83
CA ILE A 389 4.99 18.42 24.22
C ILE A 389 4.68 19.94 24.26
N ILE A 390 5.33 20.73 23.40
CA ILE A 390 5.07 22.17 23.28
C ILE A 390 3.65 22.44 22.75
N ARG A 391 3.15 21.66 21.77
CA ARG A 391 1.77 21.78 21.28
C ARG A 391 0.72 21.44 22.33
N PHE A 392 0.97 20.43 23.16
CA PHE A 392 0.08 20.10 24.29
C PHE A 392 0.05 21.22 25.33
N SER A 393 1.20 21.87 25.61
CA SER A 393 1.25 23.00 26.54
C SER A 393 0.72 24.32 25.97
N LEU A 394 0.62 24.45 24.63
CA LEU A 394 0.04 25.62 23.95
C LEU A 394 -1.41 25.40 23.45
N GLY A 395 -1.87 24.16 23.38
CA GLY A 395 -3.21 23.79 22.89
C GLY A 395 -4.35 24.10 23.84
N GLU A 396 -4.05 24.56 25.05
CA GLU A 396 -5.06 25.12 26.00
C GLU A 396 -5.32 26.62 25.77
N LEU A 397 -4.73 27.24 24.76
CA LEU A 397 -4.85 28.67 24.45
C LEU A 397 -5.38 28.96 23.02
N ALA A 398 -6.10 28.01 22.39
CA ALA A 398 -6.75 28.25 21.09
C ALA A 398 -8.21 27.83 21.13
#